data_3c337bc0232a0a7efc59ea12d57d0810
#
_entry.id   3c337bc0232a0a7efc59ea12d57d0810
#
_cell.length_a   1.000
_cell.length_b   1.000
_cell.length_c   1.000
_cell.angle_alpha   90.00
_cell.angle_beta   90.00
_cell.angle_gamma   90.00
#
_symmetry.space_group_name_H-M   'P 1'
#
loop_
_entity.id
_entity.type
_entity.pdbx_description
1 polymer ?
#
loop_
_entity_poly.entity_id
_entity_poly.type
_entity_poly.pdbx_seq_one_letter_code
_entity_poly.pdbx_strand_id
1 'polypeptide(L)' 'MQIDERKAYLQVRLRNLKRRYARVKEHADLGEEAIELKAEIDNIERKLNN' A
#
# COMPACT_ATOMS: atom_id res chain seq x y z
N MET A 1 -1.30 0.60 -27.03
CA MET A 1 -1.62 0.55 -25.61
C MET A 1 -0.59 1.35 -24.82
N GLN A 2 -1.00 2.41 -24.18
CA GLN A 2 -0.08 3.22 -23.39
C GLN A 2 -0.04 2.71 -21.96
N ILE A 3 1.15 2.36 -21.51
CA ILE A 3 1.34 1.97 -20.13
C ILE A 3 1.61 3.24 -19.33
N ASP A 4 0.75 3.52 -18.37
CA ASP A 4 0.96 4.62 -17.46
C ASP A 4 1.99 4.21 -16.41
N GLU A 5 3.21 4.72 -16.56
CA GLU A 5 4.31 4.38 -15.67
C GLU A 5 4.02 4.75 -14.21
N ARG A 6 3.27 5.82 -14.00
CA ARG A 6 2.88 6.23 -12.64
C ARG A 6 1.97 5.20 -12.00
N LYS A 7 0.98 4.74 -12.75
CA LYS A 7 0.06 3.73 -12.25
C LYS A 7 0.78 2.42 -11.99
N ALA A 8 1.67 2.03 -12.91
CA ALA A 8 2.45 0.81 -12.74
C ALA A 8 3.30 0.86 -11.47
N TYR A 9 3.97 1.99 -11.25
CA TYR A 9 4.78 2.19 -10.05
C TYR A 9 3.92 2.12 -8.79
N LEU A 10 2.78 2.79 -8.80
CA LEU A 10 1.88 2.81 -7.66
C LEU A 10 1.33 1.42 -7.36
N GLN A 11 1.04 0.64 -8.39
CA GLN A 11 0.54 -0.72 -8.21
C GLN A 11 1.58 -1.62 -7.55
N VAL A 12 2.83 -1.51 -7.99
CA VAL A 12 3.93 -2.29 -7.39
C VAL A 12 4.13 -1.88 -5.94
N ARG A 13 4.13 -0.58 -5.68
CA ARG A 13 4.27 -0.06 -4.32
C ARG A 13 3.11 -0.52 -3.43
N LEU A 14 1.91 -0.50 -3.97
CA LEU A 14 0.72 -0.94 -3.25
C LEU A 14 0.83 -2.41 -2.85
N ARG A 15 1.28 -3.25 -3.78
CA ARG A 15 1.47 -4.68 -3.51
C ARG A 15 2.47 -4.89 -2.38
N ASN A 16 3.58 -4.17 -2.43
CA ASN A 16 4.62 -4.30 -1.42
C ASN A 16 4.12 -3.82 -0.05
N LEU A 17 3.37 -2.73 -0.02
CA LEU A 17 2.82 -2.21 1.22
C LEU A 17 1.78 -3.15 1.81
N LYS A 18 0.94 -3.75 0.98
CA LYS A 18 -0.05 -4.72 1.43
C LYS A 18 0.61 -5.95 2.04
N ARG A 19 1.70 -6.42 1.43
CA ARG A 19 2.46 -7.54 1.95
C ARG A 19 3.06 -7.21 3.32
N ARG A 20 3.63 -6.01 3.44
CA ARG A 20 4.16 -5.53 4.71
C ARG A 20 3.08 -5.42 5.77
N TYR A 21 1.95 -4.87 5.38
CA TYR A 21 0.82 -4.71 6.27
C TYR A 21 0.34 -6.06 6.82
N ALA A 22 0.26 -7.05 5.95
CA ALA A 22 -0.14 -8.40 6.37
C ALA A 22 0.82 -8.98 7.42
N ARG A 23 2.12 -8.74 7.25
CA ARG A 23 3.12 -9.19 8.21
C ARG A 23 2.97 -8.48 9.55
N VAL A 24 2.83 -7.16 9.50
CA VAL A 24 2.70 -6.36 10.72
C VAL A 24 1.45 -6.72 11.47
N LYS A 25 0.39 -7.04 10.74
CA LYS A 25 -0.89 -7.42 11.33
C LYS A 25 -0.80 -8.71 12.13
N GLU A 26 0.11 -9.61 11.75
CA GLU A 26 0.34 -10.85 12.49
C GLU A 26 1.05 -10.61 13.82
N HIS A 27 1.74 -9.47 13.94
CA HIS A 27 2.45 -9.09 15.16
C HIS A 27 1.66 -7.99 15.86
N ALA A 28 0.90 -8.38 16.87
CA ALA A 28 -0.05 -7.50 17.54
C ALA A 28 0.58 -6.27 18.21
N ASP A 29 1.88 -6.29 18.42
CA ASP A 29 2.59 -5.23 19.13
C ASP A 29 2.95 -4.01 18.28
N LEU A 30 2.64 -4.05 16.97
CA LEU A 30 3.06 -2.99 16.04
C LEU A 30 1.87 -2.19 15.50
N GLY A 31 0.97 -1.78 16.41
CA GLY A 31 -0.24 -1.06 16.04
C GLY A 31 0.00 0.22 15.27
N GLU A 32 1.00 1.02 15.70
CA GLU A 32 1.30 2.29 15.02
C GLU A 32 1.78 2.06 13.59
N GLU A 33 2.65 1.07 13.41
CA GLU A 33 3.16 0.76 12.08
C GLU A 33 2.05 0.28 11.16
N ALA A 34 1.13 -0.53 11.69
CA ALA A 34 -0.02 -0.99 10.93
C ALA A 34 -0.91 0.18 10.49
N ILE A 35 -1.14 1.14 11.36
CA ILE A 35 -1.94 2.32 11.05
C ILE A 35 -1.28 3.14 9.94
N GLU A 36 0.04 3.34 10.03
CA GLU A 36 0.77 4.10 9.03
C GLU A 36 0.75 3.41 7.67
N LEU A 37 0.96 2.09 7.66
CA LEU A 37 0.92 1.32 6.42
C LEU A 37 -0.46 1.35 5.78
N LYS A 38 -1.50 1.24 6.59
CA LYS A 38 -2.87 1.30 6.08
C LYS A 38 -3.16 2.66 5.48
N ALA A 39 -2.69 3.73 6.10
CA ALA A 39 -2.89 5.08 5.58
C ALA A 39 -2.20 5.25 4.24
N GLU A 40 -0.99 4.72 4.07
CA GLU A 40 -0.28 4.78 2.80
C GLU A 40 -0.99 3.96 1.73
N ILE A 41 -1.47 2.77 2.09
CA ILE A 41 -2.22 1.93 1.17
C ILE A 41 -3.47 2.65 0.68
N ASP A 42 -4.23 3.24 1.59
CA ASP A 42 -5.44 3.98 1.25
C ASP A 42 -5.13 5.16 0.32
N ASN A 43 -4.03 5.86 0.59
CA ASN A 43 -3.58 6.99 -0.24
C ASN A 43 -3.30 6.55 -1.67
N ILE A 44 -2.58 5.44 -1.83
CA ILE A 44 -2.21 4.93 -3.14
C ILE A 44 -3.45 4.43 -3.88
N GLU A 45 -4.33 3.72 -3.18
CA GLU A 45 -5.57 3.23 -3.77
C GLU A 45 -6.44 4.39 -4.28
N ARG A 46 -6.48 5.46 -3.52
CA ARG A 46 -7.22 6.65 -3.90
C ARG A 46 -6.64 7.27 -5.18
N LYS A 47 -5.31 7.34 -5.27
CA LYS A 47 -4.64 7.86 -6.46
C LYS A 47 -4.87 6.98 -7.68
N LEU A 48 -4.91 5.67 -7.49
CA LEU A 48 -5.15 4.74 -8.59
C LEU A 48 -6.59 4.79 -9.08
N ASN A 49 -7.54 5.13 -8.20
CA ASN A 49 -8.95 5.18 -8.55
C ASN A 49 -9.39 6.52 -9.13
N ASN A 50 -8.55 7.52 -9.08
CA ASN A 50 -8.86 8.81 -9.70
C ASN A 50 -8.59 8.78 -11.20
#